data_6b0a56e62850b0f83d55be30089addf9
#
_entry.id   6b0a56e62850b0f83d55be30089addf9
#
_cell.length_a   1.000
_cell.length_b   1.000
_cell.length_c   1.000
_cell.angle_alpha   90.00
_cell.angle_beta   90.00
_cell.angle_gamma   90.00
#
_symmetry.space_group_name_H-M   'P 1'
#
loop_
_entity.id
_entity.type
_entity.pdbx_description
1 polymer ?
#
loop_
_entity_poly.entity_id
_entity_poly.type
_entity_poly.pdbx_seq_one_letter_code
_entity_poly.pdbx_strand_id
1 'polypeptide(L)'
;MFFVLGAAQRIVSGAADIAINWAGGLHHAKKREASGFCYINDIVLGILELLRTYPRVLYIDVDCHHGDGVEEAFYTTDRVMTCSFHKFGEYFPGTGTQEDKGKGKGKGYAVNVPLKDGITDEAFKSVFEPVSFYFHVIYFNLNAHFIYRLLLGSLMYINLLRLYYNVAQIHWQEINWVVSI
;
A
#
# COMPACT_ATOMS: atom_id res chain seq x y z
N MET A 1 -2.00 -10.06 -16.52
CA MET A 1 -1.13 -8.91 -16.33
C MET A 1 -1.86 -7.61 -15.97
N PHE A 2 -3.18 -7.55 -16.08
CA PHE A 2 -3.98 -6.35 -15.84
C PHE A 2 -4.93 -6.46 -14.64
N PHE A 3 -4.62 -7.33 -13.69
CA PHE A 3 -5.57 -7.65 -12.62
C PHE A 3 -5.79 -6.48 -11.65
N VAL A 4 -4.73 -5.83 -11.16
CA VAL A 4 -4.88 -4.64 -10.28
C VAL A 4 -5.49 -3.47 -11.04
N LEU A 5 -5.13 -3.28 -12.31
CA LEU A 5 -5.76 -2.27 -13.18
C LEU A 5 -7.26 -2.55 -13.36
N GLY A 6 -7.65 -3.82 -13.60
CA GLY A 6 -9.06 -4.21 -13.69
C GLY A 6 -9.83 -3.98 -12.39
N ALA A 7 -9.20 -4.24 -11.23
CA ALA A 7 -9.76 -3.94 -9.94
C ALA A 7 -9.98 -2.42 -9.75
N ALA A 8 -8.98 -1.60 -10.08
CA ALA A 8 -9.07 -0.15 -10.05
C ALA A 8 -10.18 0.39 -10.97
N GLN A 9 -10.33 -0.17 -12.18
CA GLN A 9 -11.40 0.21 -13.10
C GLN A 9 -12.80 -0.09 -12.57
N ARG A 10 -12.99 -1.20 -11.86
CA ARG A 10 -14.28 -1.51 -11.21
C ARG A 10 -14.62 -0.52 -10.10
N ILE A 11 -13.63 -0.09 -9.33
CA ILE A 11 -13.79 0.97 -8.33
C ILE A 11 -14.16 2.30 -9.01
N VAL A 12 -13.37 2.73 -9.99
CA VAL A 12 -13.57 4.01 -10.70
C VAL A 12 -14.94 4.08 -11.39
N SER A 13 -15.42 2.96 -11.93
CA SER A 13 -16.74 2.89 -12.56
C SER A 13 -17.92 2.79 -11.59
N GLY A 14 -17.67 2.69 -10.28
CA GLY A 14 -18.71 2.45 -9.27
C GLY A 14 -19.32 1.04 -9.31
N ALA A 15 -18.69 0.11 -10.04
CA ALA A 15 -19.15 -1.28 -10.12
C ALA A 15 -18.77 -2.11 -8.89
N ALA A 16 -17.90 -1.60 -8.04
CA ALA A 16 -17.52 -2.20 -6.76
C ALA A 16 -16.99 -1.12 -5.80
N ASP A 17 -17.28 -1.27 -4.52
CA ASP A 17 -16.68 -0.47 -3.45
C ASP A 17 -15.36 -1.09 -2.95
N ILE A 18 -15.26 -2.43 -3.06
CA ILE A 18 -14.07 -3.19 -2.69
C ILE A 18 -13.73 -4.13 -3.84
N ALA A 19 -12.47 -4.15 -4.24
CA ALA A 19 -11.96 -5.08 -5.25
C ALA A 19 -10.72 -5.81 -4.71
N ILE A 20 -10.79 -7.15 -4.66
CA ILE A 20 -9.70 -8.02 -4.20
C ILE A 20 -9.08 -8.70 -5.42
N ASN A 21 -7.78 -8.51 -5.58
CA ASN A 21 -7.00 -9.15 -6.63
C ASN A 21 -6.01 -10.15 -6.02
N TRP A 22 -6.13 -11.41 -6.41
CA TRP A 22 -5.30 -12.52 -5.92
C TRP A 22 -4.02 -12.74 -6.72
N ALA A 23 -3.82 -12.01 -7.79
CA ALA A 23 -2.65 -12.14 -8.66
C ALA A 23 -2.09 -10.76 -8.99
N GLY A 24 -0.79 -10.59 -8.84
CA GLY A 24 -0.12 -9.31 -9.04
C GLY A 24 0.68 -8.88 -7.83
N GLY A 25 0.72 -7.59 -7.54
CA GLY A 25 1.50 -7.06 -6.41
C GLY A 25 2.99 -6.95 -6.74
N LEU A 26 3.34 -6.64 -7.98
CA LEU A 26 4.72 -6.62 -8.49
C LEU A 26 5.43 -5.30 -8.13
N HIS A 27 5.58 -5.06 -6.83
CA HIS A 27 5.95 -3.76 -6.24
C HIS A 27 7.42 -3.35 -6.42
N HIS A 28 8.30 -4.27 -6.87
CA HIS A 28 9.71 -3.95 -7.10
C HIS A 28 10.04 -3.47 -8.51
N ALA A 29 9.14 -3.71 -9.48
CA ALA A 29 9.42 -3.29 -10.85
C ALA A 29 9.55 -1.77 -10.94
N LYS A 30 10.63 -1.32 -11.59
CA LYS A 30 10.97 0.09 -11.77
C LYS A 30 10.49 0.59 -13.13
N LYS A 31 10.62 1.90 -13.36
CA LYS A 31 10.23 2.54 -14.63
C LYS A 31 10.96 1.98 -15.84
N ARG A 32 12.22 1.55 -15.68
CA ARG A 32 13.09 1.14 -16.79
C ARG A 32 13.76 -0.21 -16.62
N GLU A 33 13.50 -0.91 -15.51
CA GLU A 33 14.15 -2.17 -15.21
C GLU A 33 13.25 -3.10 -14.39
N ALA A 34 13.45 -4.40 -14.55
CA ALA A 34 12.89 -5.41 -13.68
C ALA A 34 13.69 -5.49 -12.40
N SER A 35 13.03 -5.76 -11.28
CA SER A 35 13.68 -5.94 -9.98
C SER A 35 12.84 -6.89 -9.13
N GLY A 36 13.47 -7.61 -8.19
CA GLY A 36 12.80 -8.47 -7.22
C GLY A 36 11.77 -9.43 -7.84
N PHE A 37 12.10 -10.06 -8.98
CA PHE A 37 11.22 -10.90 -9.80
C PHE A 37 9.99 -10.16 -10.38
N CYS A 38 9.93 -8.85 -10.25
CA CYS A 38 8.87 -8.01 -10.80
C CYS A 38 9.31 -7.40 -12.14
N TYR A 39 8.44 -7.50 -13.17
CA TYR A 39 8.73 -7.00 -14.52
C TYR A 39 7.94 -5.76 -14.86
N ILE A 40 6.66 -5.71 -14.44
CA ILE A 40 5.78 -4.55 -14.62
C ILE A 40 5.09 -4.30 -13.29
N ASN A 41 5.13 -3.05 -12.83
CA ASN A 41 4.50 -2.67 -11.58
C ASN A 41 3.00 -2.44 -11.79
N ASP A 42 2.22 -3.46 -11.58
CA ASP A 42 0.77 -3.45 -11.72
C ASP A 42 0.08 -2.56 -10.66
N ILE A 43 0.71 -2.41 -9.49
CA ILE A 43 0.23 -1.52 -8.43
C ILE A 43 0.31 -0.06 -8.90
N VAL A 44 1.46 0.34 -9.47
CA VAL A 44 1.64 1.68 -10.04
C VAL A 44 0.57 1.96 -11.10
N LEU A 45 0.28 0.99 -11.99
CA LEU A 45 -0.76 1.14 -13.01
C LEU A 45 -2.15 1.30 -12.39
N GLY A 46 -2.47 0.52 -11.35
CA GLY A 46 -3.73 0.63 -10.61
C GLY A 46 -3.87 1.99 -9.92
N ILE A 47 -2.81 2.48 -9.27
CA ILE A 47 -2.80 3.81 -8.65
C ILE A 47 -3.01 4.91 -9.69
N LEU A 48 -2.35 4.83 -10.84
CA LEU A 48 -2.52 5.80 -11.92
C LEU A 48 -3.95 5.81 -12.46
N GLU A 49 -4.62 4.65 -12.55
CA GLU A 49 -6.03 4.59 -12.93
C GLU A 49 -6.94 5.24 -11.89
N LEU A 50 -6.72 4.97 -10.60
CA LEU A 50 -7.48 5.63 -9.52
C LEU A 50 -7.29 7.14 -9.53
N LEU A 51 -6.08 7.64 -9.78
CA LEU A 51 -5.75 9.07 -9.84
C LEU A 51 -6.45 9.84 -10.99
N ARG A 52 -7.06 9.14 -11.95
CA ARG A 52 -7.90 9.77 -12.98
C ARG A 52 -9.21 10.29 -12.42
N THR A 53 -9.72 9.66 -11.38
CA THR A 53 -11.01 9.98 -10.77
C THR A 53 -10.84 10.58 -9.38
N TYR A 54 -9.89 10.08 -8.60
CA TYR A 54 -9.70 10.45 -7.21
C TYR A 54 -8.52 11.41 -7.02
N PRO A 55 -8.65 12.43 -6.16
CA PRO A 55 -7.59 13.41 -5.96
C PRO A 55 -6.34 12.82 -5.32
N ARG A 56 -6.50 11.84 -4.42
CA ARG A 56 -5.42 11.20 -3.66
C ARG A 56 -5.63 9.71 -3.49
N VAL A 57 -4.52 8.98 -3.37
CA VAL A 57 -4.48 7.54 -3.12
C VAL A 57 -3.52 7.25 -1.98
N LEU A 58 -3.92 6.40 -1.03
CA LEU A 58 -3.05 5.81 -0.04
C LEU A 58 -2.72 4.38 -0.45
N TYR A 59 -1.43 4.09 -0.56
CA TYR A 59 -0.91 2.74 -0.75
C TYR A 59 -0.29 2.23 0.55
N ILE A 60 -0.72 1.06 1.02
CA ILE A 60 -0.13 0.38 2.18
C ILE A 60 0.43 -0.96 1.73
N ASP A 61 1.70 -1.17 2.01
CA ASP A 61 2.45 -2.39 1.70
C ASP A 61 2.83 -3.09 2.99
N VAL A 62 2.41 -4.33 3.14
CA VAL A 62 2.74 -5.19 4.28
C VAL A 62 3.53 -6.43 3.83
N ASP A 63 4.11 -6.37 2.63
CA ASP A 63 5.12 -7.35 2.21
C ASP A 63 6.34 -7.28 3.13
N CYS A 64 7.03 -8.41 3.32
CA CYS A 64 8.26 -8.41 4.10
C CYS A 64 9.39 -7.61 3.43
N HIS A 65 9.30 -7.33 2.12
CA HIS A 65 10.22 -6.48 1.39
C HIS A 65 9.67 -5.07 1.24
N HIS A 66 10.54 -4.08 1.26
CA HIS A 66 10.17 -2.69 0.96
C HIS A 66 9.59 -2.56 -0.45
N GLY A 67 8.44 -1.91 -0.58
CA GLY A 67 7.77 -1.64 -1.86
C GLY A 67 8.46 -0.50 -2.64
N ASP A 68 9.73 -0.67 -2.92
CA ASP A 68 10.63 0.36 -3.44
C ASP A 68 10.24 0.89 -4.82
N GLY A 69 9.72 0.03 -5.69
CA GLY A 69 9.26 0.43 -7.02
C GLY A 69 8.03 1.33 -6.99
N VAL A 70 7.12 1.09 -6.06
CA VAL A 70 5.93 1.95 -5.89
C VAL A 70 6.32 3.27 -5.23
N GLU A 71 7.15 3.23 -4.18
CA GLU A 71 7.66 4.44 -3.53
C GLU A 71 8.37 5.34 -4.54
N GLU A 72 9.31 4.81 -5.33
CA GLU A 72 10.06 5.55 -6.34
C GLU A 72 9.13 6.21 -7.38
N ALA A 73 8.11 5.49 -7.83
CA ALA A 73 7.17 6.00 -8.83
C ALA A 73 6.43 7.26 -8.36
N PHE A 74 6.15 7.36 -7.06
CA PHE A 74 5.37 8.46 -6.48
C PHE A 74 6.16 9.36 -5.53
N TYR A 75 7.48 9.25 -5.49
CA TYR A 75 8.35 9.92 -4.52
C TYR A 75 8.28 11.45 -4.53
N THR A 76 7.81 12.05 -5.62
CA THR A 76 7.77 13.49 -5.81
C THR A 76 6.38 14.11 -5.87
N THR A 77 5.31 13.32 -5.61
CA THR A 77 3.93 13.77 -5.65
C THR A 77 3.25 13.71 -4.28
N ASP A 78 2.40 14.67 -3.98
CA ASP A 78 1.51 14.70 -2.82
C ASP A 78 0.15 14.04 -3.07
N ARG A 79 -0.06 13.50 -4.28
CA ARG A 79 -1.30 12.81 -4.63
C ARG A 79 -1.32 11.33 -4.22
N VAL A 80 -0.15 10.76 -3.95
CA VAL A 80 -0.02 9.38 -3.49
C VAL A 80 0.82 9.37 -2.23
N MET A 81 0.27 8.81 -1.16
CA MET A 81 1.05 8.44 0.00
C MET A 81 1.38 6.95 -0.07
N THR A 82 2.65 6.64 0.07
CA THR A 82 3.13 5.25 0.19
C THR A 82 3.50 4.96 1.63
N CYS A 83 3.02 3.84 2.17
CA CYS A 83 3.36 3.37 3.50
C CYS A 83 3.80 1.91 3.42
N SER A 84 5.04 1.61 3.77
CA SER A 84 5.60 0.25 3.70
C SER A 84 6.08 -0.21 5.07
N PHE A 85 5.57 -1.39 5.49
CA PHE A 85 6.01 -2.11 6.69
C PHE A 85 6.86 -3.29 6.24
N HIS A 86 8.17 -3.26 6.44
CA HIS A 86 9.08 -4.23 5.86
C HIS A 86 10.25 -4.56 6.78
N LYS A 87 10.81 -5.74 6.61
CA LYS A 87 12.08 -6.10 7.24
C LYS A 87 13.19 -5.22 6.68
N PHE A 88 14.03 -4.67 7.55
CA PHE A 88 15.14 -3.81 7.19
C PHE A 88 16.47 -4.30 7.79
N GLY A 89 17.57 -4.10 7.06
CA GLY A 89 18.91 -4.53 7.42
C GLY A 89 19.63 -5.16 6.24
N GLU A 90 20.38 -6.23 6.47
CA GLU A 90 20.97 -7.07 5.40
C GLU A 90 19.86 -7.90 4.71
N TYR A 91 18.96 -7.23 4.04
CA TYR A 91 17.78 -7.81 3.41
C TYR A 91 17.40 -7.02 2.15
N PHE A 92 16.98 -7.75 1.09
CA PHE A 92 16.56 -7.11 -0.16
C PHE A 92 15.32 -6.22 0.07
N PRO A 93 15.19 -5.08 -0.60
CA PRO A 93 16.12 -4.41 -1.53
C PRO A 93 17.16 -3.51 -0.83
N GLY A 94 17.18 -3.43 0.50
CA GLY A 94 18.10 -2.60 1.27
C GLY A 94 17.74 -1.11 1.34
N THR A 95 16.52 -0.76 0.95
CA THR A 95 15.95 0.59 0.94
C THR A 95 14.78 0.71 1.92
N GLY A 96 14.21 1.89 2.09
CA GLY A 96 13.05 2.11 2.96
C GLY A 96 13.44 2.42 4.41
N THR A 97 14.33 3.36 4.60
CA THR A 97 14.66 3.89 5.93
C THR A 97 13.58 4.88 6.39
N GLN A 98 13.52 5.15 7.70
CA GLN A 98 12.62 6.18 8.24
C GLN A 98 12.93 7.60 7.72
N GLU A 99 14.12 7.81 7.15
CA GLU A 99 14.53 9.08 6.56
C GLU A 99 14.07 9.25 5.11
N ASP A 100 13.64 8.18 4.46
CA ASP A 100 13.07 8.19 3.12
C ASP A 100 11.62 8.70 3.18
N LYS A 101 11.45 10.03 3.07
CA LYS A 101 10.17 10.74 3.33
C LYS A 101 9.56 11.38 2.08
N GLY A 102 10.09 11.07 0.89
CA GLY A 102 9.68 11.75 -0.34
C GLY A 102 10.48 13.03 -0.63
N LYS A 103 10.24 13.64 -1.81
CA LYS A 103 10.98 14.79 -2.30
C LYS A 103 10.04 15.81 -2.95
N GLY A 104 10.40 17.10 -2.85
CA GLY A 104 9.62 18.19 -3.45
C GLY A 104 8.20 18.24 -2.89
N LYS A 105 7.18 18.18 -3.75
CA LYS A 105 5.76 18.10 -3.32
C LYS A 105 5.43 16.82 -2.57
N GLY A 106 6.15 15.73 -2.85
CA GLY A 106 5.98 14.44 -2.18
C GLY A 106 6.66 14.34 -0.81
N LYS A 107 7.28 15.40 -0.30
CA LYS A 107 7.90 15.38 1.02
C LYS A 107 6.87 15.14 2.11
N GLY A 108 7.06 14.08 2.90
CA GLY A 108 6.12 13.60 3.92
C GLY A 108 5.06 12.60 3.39
N TYR A 109 5.13 12.25 2.10
CA TYR A 109 4.20 11.31 1.46
C TYR A 109 4.81 9.92 1.20
N ALA A 110 6.06 9.68 1.56
CA ALA A 110 6.65 8.36 1.72
C ALA A 110 6.83 8.09 3.21
N VAL A 111 6.28 6.96 3.68
CA VAL A 111 6.36 6.53 5.08
C VAL A 111 6.91 5.11 5.12
N ASN A 112 8.02 4.94 5.81
CA ASN A 112 8.69 3.67 5.94
C ASN A 112 8.72 3.24 7.41
N VAL A 113 8.30 2.01 7.65
CA VAL A 113 8.29 1.36 8.96
C VAL A 113 9.25 0.16 8.90
N PRO A 114 10.56 0.40 9.05
CA PRO A 114 11.55 -0.66 9.03
C PRO A 114 11.44 -1.52 10.29
N LEU A 115 11.26 -2.82 10.10
CA LEU A 115 11.05 -3.80 11.15
C LEU A 115 12.30 -4.68 11.30
N LYS A 116 12.54 -5.13 12.52
CA LYS A 116 13.64 -6.05 12.83
C LYS A 116 13.25 -7.49 12.49
N ASP A 117 14.25 -8.31 12.23
CA ASP A 117 14.06 -9.75 12.10
C ASP A 117 13.43 -10.35 13.36
N GLY A 118 12.58 -11.36 13.18
CA GLY A 118 11.89 -12.04 14.27
C GLY A 118 10.74 -11.27 14.91
N ILE A 119 10.21 -10.22 14.25
CA ILE A 119 9.00 -9.54 14.75
C ILE A 119 7.83 -10.53 14.86
N THR A 120 7.13 -10.52 15.98
CA THR A 120 5.94 -11.34 16.21
C THR A 120 4.67 -10.67 15.68
N ASP A 121 3.58 -11.43 15.54
CA ASP A 121 2.29 -10.91 15.10
C ASP A 121 1.77 -9.83 16.05
N GLU A 122 1.92 -10.01 17.37
CA GLU A 122 1.50 -9.03 18.38
C GLU A 122 2.33 -7.74 18.28
N ALA A 123 3.66 -7.86 18.08
CA ALA A 123 4.52 -6.70 17.91
C ALA A 123 4.22 -5.97 16.59
N PHE A 124 4.00 -6.71 15.49
CA PHE A 124 3.57 -6.11 14.22
C PHE A 124 2.23 -5.37 14.38
N LYS A 125 1.25 -6.01 15.00
CA LYS A 125 -0.06 -5.41 15.27
C LYS A 125 0.06 -4.11 16.05
N SER A 126 0.88 -4.09 17.11
CA SER A 126 1.08 -2.90 17.94
C SER A 126 1.66 -1.69 17.21
N VAL A 127 2.35 -1.92 16.08
CA VAL A 127 2.87 -0.87 15.20
C VAL A 127 1.90 -0.56 14.07
N PHE A 128 1.30 -1.58 13.47
CA PHE A 128 0.40 -1.43 12.31
C PHE A 128 -0.88 -0.67 12.66
N GLU A 129 -1.52 -1.00 13.79
CA GLU A 129 -2.79 -0.39 14.20
C GLU A 129 -2.69 1.15 14.36
N PRO A 130 -1.77 1.71 15.14
CA PRO A 130 -1.71 3.16 15.31
C PRO A 130 -1.30 3.89 14.01
N VAL A 131 -0.41 3.31 13.20
CA VAL A 131 0.01 3.92 11.94
C VAL A 131 -1.16 3.92 10.94
N SER A 132 -1.86 2.80 10.80
CA SER A 132 -3.02 2.67 9.91
C SER A 132 -4.18 3.56 10.35
N PHE A 133 -4.44 3.65 11.65
CA PHE A 133 -5.45 4.55 12.22
C PHE A 133 -5.11 6.03 11.95
N TYR A 134 -3.86 6.42 12.14
CA TYR A 134 -3.42 7.78 11.84
C TYR A 134 -3.64 8.17 10.38
N PHE A 135 -3.31 7.27 9.44
CA PHE A 135 -3.56 7.51 8.03
C PHE A 135 -5.05 7.55 7.71
N HIS A 136 -5.83 6.66 8.31
CA HIS A 136 -7.27 6.68 8.14
C HIS A 136 -7.87 8.03 8.54
N VAL A 137 -7.53 8.55 9.72
CA VAL A 137 -8.04 9.85 10.20
C VAL A 137 -7.59 11.01 9.32
N ILE A 138 -6.31 11.06 8.93
CA ILE A 138 -5.80 12.17 8.09
C ILE A 138 -6.35 12.11 6.67
N TYR A 139 -6.38 10.92 6.06
CA TYR A 139 -6.80 10.77 4.67
C TYR A 139 -8.31 10.77 4.51
N PHE A 140 -9.07 10.30 5.49
CA PHE A 140 -10.53 10.41 5.52
C PHE A 140 -10.97 11.87 5.40
N ASN A 141 -10.36 12.77 6.14
CA ASN A 141 -10.61 14.21 6.02
C ASN A 141 -10.17 14.81 4.68
N LEU A 142 -9.45 14.07 3.84
CA LEU A 142 -8.90 14.51 2.56
C LEU A 142 -9.57 13.83 1.35
N ASN A 143 -10.66 13.05 1.52
CA ASN A 143 -11.36 12.29 0.46
C ASN A 143 -10.38 11.43 -0.36
N ALA A 144 -9.54 10.63 0.29
CA ALA A 144 -8.55 9.78 -0.35
C ALA A 144 -9.03 8.33 -0.48
N HIS A 145 -8.60 7.65 -1.54
CA HIS A 145 -8.88 6.24 -1.80
C HIS A 145 -7.67 5.37 -1.52
N PHE A 146 -7.89 4.10 -1.16
CA PHE A 146 -6.88 3.22 -0.60
C PHE A 146 -6.52 2.04 -1.51
N ILE A 147 -5.23 1.74 -1.64
CA ILE A 147 -4.73 0.46 -2.17
C ILE A 147 -3.93 -0.24 -1.06
N TYR A 148 -4.30 -1.49 -0.79
CA TYR A 148 -3.56 -2.37 0.10
C TYR A 148 -2.88 -3.48 -0.68
N ARG A 149 -1.63 -3.76 -0.32
CA ARG A 149 -0.98 -5.01 -0.66
C ARG A 149 -0.86 -5.88 0.59
N LEU A 150 -1.44 -7.07 0.54
CA LEU A 150 -1.35 -8.09 1.57
C LEU A 150 -0.64 -9.31 0.99
N LEU A 151 0.29 -9.92 1.73
CA LEU A 151 0.90 -11.19 1.37
C LEU A 151 0.04 -12.37 1.84
N LEU A 152 -0.19 -13.31 0.92
CA LEU A 152 -0.69 -14.65 1.27
C LEU A 152 0.46 -15.47 1.84
N GLY A 153 0.35 -15.89 3.10
CA GLY A 153 1.32 -16.84 3.64
C GLY A 153 1.34 -17.05 5.14
N SER A 154 0.52 -16.34 5.92
CA SER A 154 0.48 -16.57 7.35
C SER A 154 -0.91 -16.35 7.95
N LEU A 155 -1.15 -16.91 9.14
CA LEU A 155 -2.29 -16.65 10.02
C LEU A 155 -2.53 -15.14 10.25
N MET A 156 -1.51 -14.31 10.05
CA MET A 156 -1.53 -12.86 10.11
C MET A 156 -2.53 -12.24 9.11
N TYR A 157 -2.68 -12.84 7.92
CA TYR A 157 -3.62 -12.37 6.89
C TYR A 157 -5.08 -12.33 7.37
N ILE A 158 -5.56 -13.42 8.01
CA ILE A 158 -6.93 -13.51 8.51
C ILE A 158 -7.14 -12.53 9.66
N ASN A 159 -6.14 -12.33 10.50
CA ASN A 159 -6.17 -11.40 11.63
C ASN A 159 -6.13 -9.94 11.16
N LEU A 160 -5.34 -9.60 10.14
CA LEU A 160 -5.32 -8.26 9.54
C LEU A 160 -6.65 -7.90 8.88
N LEU A 161 -7.25 -8.80 8.11
CA LEU A 161 -8.60 -8.59 7.56
C LEU A 161 -9.65 -8.43 8.68
N ARG A 162 -9.56 -9.24 9.73
CA ARG A 162 -10.48 -9.18 10.88
C ARG A 162 -10.28 -7.90 11.70
N LEU A 163 -9.05 -7.47 11.86
CA LEU A 163 -8.70 -6.21 12.50
C LEU A 163 -9.25 -5.02 11.72
N TYR A 164 -9.09 -5.08 10.42
CA TYR A 164 -9.59 -4.09 9.49
C TYR A 164 -11.12 -4.00 9.54
N TYR A 165 -11.81 -5.15 9.59
CA TYR A 165 -13.25 -5.21 9.80
C TYR A 165 -13.69 -4.52 11.09
N ASN A 166 -12.92 -4.64 12.16
CA ASN A 166 -13.25 -4.03 13.47
C ASN A 166 -12.95 -2.53 13.51
N VAL A 167 -11.90 -2.06 12.86
CA VAL A 167 -11.56 -0.62 12.78
C VAL A 167 -12.49 0.11 11.80
N ALA A 168 -12.88 -0.55 10.73
CA ALA A 168 -13.73 0.02 9.69
C ALA A 168 -15.22 0.05 10.06
N GLN A 169 -15.68 -0.57 11.14
CA GLN A 169 -17.08 -0.51 11.57
C GLN A 169 -17.57 0.93 11.91
N ILE A 170 -16.66 1.90 11.92
CA ILE A 170 -17.00 3.26 12.31
C ILE A 170 -17.59 4.08 11.15
N HIS A 171 -17.24 3.84 9.86
CA HIS A 171 -17.84 4.59 8.73
C HIS A 171 -17.65 3.89 7.37
N TRP A 172 -18.46 2.89 7.05
CA TRP A 172 -18.36 2.06 5.83
C TRP A 172 -18.81 2.70 4.52
N GLN A 173 -19.47 3.85 4.54
CA GLN A 173 -20.20 4.32 3.37
C GLN A 173 -19.38 5.12 2.35
N GLU A 174 -18.09 5.42 2.61
CA GLU A 174 -17.30 6.32 1.74
C GLU A 174 -15.89 5.84 1.36
N ILE A 175 -15.53 4.58 1.59
CA ILE A 175 -14.17 4.09 1.31
C ILE A 175 -14.18 2.98 0.26
N ASN A 176 -13.53 3.22 -0.86
CA ASN A 176 -13.34 2.25 -1.93
C ASN A 176 -11.96 1.61 -1.84
N TRP A 177 -11.88 0.28 -1.96
CA TRP A 177 -10.69 -0.51 -1.73
C TRP A 177 -10.23 -1.29 -2.94
N VAL A 178 -8.94 -1.24 -3.26
CA VAL A 178 -8.27 -2.25 -4.08
C VAL A 178 -7.31 -3.01 -3.19
N VAL A 179 -7.52 -4.30 -3.04
CA VAL A 179 -6.62 -5.22 -2.32
C VAL A 179 -5.90 -6.06 -3.37
N SER A 180 -4.56 -5.98 -3.42
CA SER A 180 -3.72 -6.92 -4.17
C SER A 180 -3.01 -7.84 -3.17
N ILE A 181 -3.04 -9.12 -3.45
CA ILE A 181 -2.49 -10.17 -2.60
C ILE A 181 -1.40 -10.88 -3.38
#